data_85a213acfb993e3216404dc8e2a037a0
#
_entry.id   85a213acfb993e3216404dc8e2a037a0
#
_cell.length_a   1.000
_cell.length_b   1.000
_cell.length_c   1.000
_cell.angle_alpha   90.00
_cell.angle_beta   90.00
_cell.angle_gamma   90.00
#
_symmetry.space_group_name_H-M   'P 1'
#
loop_
_entity.id
_entity.type
_entity.pdbx_description
1 polymer ?
#
loop_
_entity_poly.entity_id
_entity_poly.type
_entity_poly.pdbx_seq_one_letter_code
_entity_poly.pdbx_strand_id
1 'polypeptide(L)'
;MAEDCARVMAATPYFRDGFSCQTGGGGASLAATRFLEPFLAERQIQMSFAIGGITKPLVDLLHKGYIRTIVDAQCFDQTAIQSIREDPQHYEISTSEYANPLNKGAFVNKLDFVILGALEIDTDFNVNVTTGSDGVLRGAPGGHPDTAAGCRCSIIVAPLIRGRIPTVVDRVVTCVTPGEDIDVLVTDYGIAVNPRRKDLLQWLRDAKLPLITIEELRDIAYSIVGRPDPIEFHDDVVGIIEARDGSIIDVVRRVEPQKPLHWIV
;
A
#
# COMPACT_ATOMS: atom_id res chain seq x y z
N MET A 1 13.50 4.27 0.14
CA MET A 1 12.07 3.95 0.15
C MET A 1 11.34 4.39 1.43
N ALA A 2 11.61 3.78 2.59
CA ALA A 2 10.87 4.08 3.82
C ALA A 2 10.99 5.56 4.25
N GLU A 3 12.20 6.13 4.21
CA GLU A 3 12.43 7.54 4.42
C GLU A 3 11.76 8.42 3.36
N ASP A 4 11.84 8.03 2.10
CA ASP A 4 11.20 8.78 1.02
C ASP A 4 9.68 8.77 1.12
N CYS A 5 9.09 7.67 1.61
CA CYS A 5 7.66 7.63 1.92
C CYS A 5 7.29 8.68 2.99
N ALA A 6 8.05 8.77 4.08
CA ALA A 6 7.84 9.79 5.11
C ALA A 6 8.04 11.22 4.55
N ARG A 7 9.02 11.43 3.66
CA ARG A 7 9.25 12.71 2.97
C ARG A 7 8.09 13.07 2.02
N VAL A 8 7.53 12.09 1.30
CA VAL A 8 6.33 12.27 0.48
C VAL A 8 5.17 12.76 1.34
N MET A 9 4.88 12.09 2.44
CA MET A 9 3.82 12.54 3.36
C MET A 9 4.07 13.96 3.86
N ALA A 10 5.29 14.22 4.36
CA ALA A 10 5.68 15.52 4.91
C ALA A 10 5.62 16.67 3.88
N ALA A 11 5.76 16.39 2.59
CA ALA A 11 5.68 17.38 1.52
C ALA A 11 4.24 17.81 1.19
N THR A 12 3.23 17.11 1.70
CA THR A 12 1.82 17.44 1.42
C THR A 12 1.19 18.31 2.50
N PRO A 13 0.16 19.11 2.19
CA PRO A 13 -0.60 19.87 3.19
C PRO A 13 -1.46 18.99 4.10
N TYR A 14 -1.59 17.69 3.77
CA TYR A 14 -2.30 16.72 4.60
C TYR A 14 -1.52 16.33 5.85
N PHE A 15 -0.18 16.47 5.83
CA PHE A 15 0.70 16.21 6.97
C PHE A 15 0.69 17.38 7.95
N ARG A 16 -0.36 17.47 8.76
CA ARG A 16 -0.66 18.54 9.70
C ARG A 16 -1.14 17.95 11.03
N ASP A 17 -1.22 18.76 12.08
CA ASP A 17 -1.78 18.26 13.36
C ASP A 17 -3.18 17.67 13.18
N GLY A 18 -3.39 16.50 13.75
CA GLY A 18 -4.62 15.74 13.64
C GLY A 18 -4.80 14.92 12.37
N PHE A 19 -3.78 14.74 11.52
CA PHE A 19 -3.86 13.83 10.39
C PHE A 19 -4.07 12.37 10.84
N SER A 20 -4.55 11.54 9.94
CA SER A 20 -4.76 10.12 10.17
C SER A 20 -3.95 9.27 9.21
N CYS A 21 -3.53 8.09 9.65
CA CYS A 21 -2.67 7.22 8.86
C CYS A 21 -2.99 5.74 9.07
N GLN A 22 -2.82 4.97 8.00
CA GLN A 22 -2.76 3.51 8.04
C GLN A 22 -1.48 3.03 7.40
N THR A 23 -0.89 1.97 7.96
CA THR A 23 0.24 1.25 7.34
C THR A 23 -0.17 -0.18 7.04
N GLY A 24 0.20 -0.67 5.86
CA GLY A 24 0.06 -2.10 5.53
C GLY A 24 1.04 -2.96 6.35
N GLY A 25 0.75 -4.26 6.45
CA GLY A 25 1.57 -5.24 7.19
C GLY A 25 2.92 -5.59 6.56
N GLY A 26 3.26 -5.04 5.38
CA GLY A 26 4.52 -5.31 4.69
C GLY A 26 5.72 -4.59 5.33
N GLY A 27 6.91 -5.21 5.25
CA GLY A 27 8.12 -4.68 5.89
C GLY A 27 8.49 -3.26 5.47
N ALA A 28 8.28 -2.87 4.20
CA ALA A 28 8.56 -1.53 3.71
C ALA A 28 7.59 -0.49 4.30
N SER A 29 6.29 -0.83 4.38
CA SER A 29 5.26 0.03 4.98
C SER A 29 5.51 0.24 6.48
N LEU A 30 5.87 -0.83 7.19
CA LEU A 30 6.21 -0.75 8.63
C LEU A 30 7.48 0.06 8.87
N ALA A 31 8.48 -0.06 7.98
CA ALA A 31 9.71 0.73 8.08
C ALA A 31 9.41 2.23 7.91
N ALA A 32 8.49 2.62 7.03
CA ALA A 32 8.11 4.01 6.82
C ALA A 32 7.62 4.69 8.11
N THR A 33 6.88 3.96 8.96
CA THR A 33 6.38 4.48 10.24
C THR A 33 7.50 5.02 11.14
N ARG A 34 8.66 4.35 11.15
CA ARG A 34 9.81 4.78 11.96
C ARG A 34 10.42 6.10 11.50
N PHE A 35 10.31 6.41 10.20
CA PHE A 35 10.83 7.65 9.64
C PHE A 35 9.85 8.83 9.77
N LEU A 36 8.62 8.61 10.27
CA LEU A 36 7.69 9.69 10.55
C LEU A 36 8.04 10.46 11.82
N GLU A 37 8.64 9.80 12.82
CA GLU A 37 8.92 10.40 14.13
C GLU A 37 9.70 11.71 14.06
N PRO A 38 10.82 11.85 13.30
CA PRO A 38 11.53 13.11 13.19
C PRO A 38 10.66 14.26 12.65
N PHE A 39 9.81 13.99 11.65
CA PHE A 39 8.92 15.00 11.07
C PHE A 39 7.80 15.40 12.03
N LEU A 40 7.27 14.44 12.81
CA LEU A 40 6.27 14.71 13.85
C LEU A 40 6.84 15.59 14.95
N ALA A 41 8.07 15.29 15.40
CA ALA A 41 8.78 16.04 16.41
C ALA A 41 9.12 17.47 15.94
N GLU A 42 9.69 17.61 14.73
CA GLU A 42 10.06 18.90 14.15
C GLU A 42 8.87 19.85 14.02
N ARG A 43 7.73 19.32 13.55
CA ARG A 43 6.51 20.10 13.34
C ARG A 43 5.62 20.22 14.58
N GLN A 44 5.93 19.51 15.65
CA GLN A 44 5.14 19.46 16.88
C GLN A 44 3.67 19.05 16.61
N ILE A 45 3.45 18.04 15.77
CA ILE A 45 2.14 17.54 15.38
C ILE A 45 1.93 16.09 15.86
N GLN A 46 0.67 15.73 16.01
CA GLN A 46 0.23 14.39 16.38
C GLN A 46 -0.77 13.85 15.36
N MET A 47 -0.79 12.54 15.15
CA MET A 47 -1.88 11.88 14.43
C MET A 47 -3.15 11.90 15.28
N SER A 48 -4.30 12.13 14.67
CA SER A 48 -5.60 11.94 15.32
C SER A 48 -5.84 10.47 15.64
N PHE A 49 -5.62 9.61 14.63
CA PHE A 49 -5.65 8.17 14.80
C PHE A 49 -4.75 7.44 13.81
N ALA A 50 -4.27 6.27 14.23
CA ALA A 50 -3.74 5.24 13.36
C ALA A 50 -4.72 4.08 13.30
N ILE A 51 -4.88 3.43 12.12
CA ILE A 51 -5.90 2.40 11.92
C ILE A 51 -5.36 1.21 11.12
N GLY A 52 -6.06 0.10 11.19
CA GLY A 52 -5.85 -1.09 10.37
C GLY A 52 -5.22 -2.23 11.14
N GLY A 53 -4.21 -2.86 10.55
CA GLY A 53 -3.40 -3.87 11.22
C GLY A 53 -2.31 -3.21 12.05
N ILE A 54 -2.40 -3.36 13.36
CA ILE A 54 -1.53 -2.65 14.31
C ILE A 54 -0.29 -3.48 14.63
N THR A 55 0.84 -2.78 14.70
CA THR A 55 2.15 -3.35 15.00
C THR A 55 2.92 -2.47 15.96
N LYS A 56 3.98 -3.03 16.55
CA LYS A 56 4.87 -2.35 17.50
C LYS A 56 5.27 -0.91 17.10
N PRO A 57 5.68 -0.58 15.86
CA PRO A 57 6.03 0.81 15.51
C PRO A 57 4.91 1.82 15.76
N LEU A 58 3.65 1.46 15.54
CA LEU A 58 2.52 2.34 15.83
C LEU A 58 2.27 2.48 17.33
N VAL A 59 2.41 1.37 18.08
CA VAL A 59 2.32 1.40 19.56
C VAL A 59 3.45 2.26 20.16
N ASP A 60 4.66 2.15 19.63
CA ASP A 60 5.77 3.00 20.07
C ASP A 60 5.47 4.50 19.87
N LEU A 61 4.85 4.86 18.74
CA LEU A 61 4.44 6.25 18.48
C LEU A 61 3.28 6.70 19.39
N LEU A 62 2.35 5.80 19.74
CA LEU A 62 1.30 6.08 20.73
C LEU A 62 1.94 6.40 22.10
N HIS A 63 2.84 5.55 22.59
CA HIS A 63 3.52 5.73 23.88
C HIS A 63 4.41 6.98 23.94
N LYS A 64 4.93 7.43 22.79
CA LYS A 64 5.67 8.69 22.65
C LYS A 64 4.78 9.92 22.52
N GLY A 65 3.46 9.76 22.45
CA GLY A 65 2.50 10.85 22.30
C GLY A 65 2.38 11.40 20.88
N TYR A 66 2.84 10.70 19.86
CA TYR A 66 2.70 11.10 18.45
C TYR A 66 1.41 10.60 17.81
N ILE A 67 0.69 9.69 18.45
CA ILE A 67 -0.64 9.21 18.06
C ILE A 67 -1.58 9.43 19.23
N ARG A 68 -2.76 10.03 18.99
CA ARG A 68 -3.79 10.24 20.03
C ARG A 68 -4.58 8.98 20.30
N THR A 69 -4.83 8.20 19.25
CA THR A 69 -5.69 7.00 19.33
C THR A 69 -5.26 5.97 18.32
N ILE A 70 -5.21 4.71 18.71
CA ILE A 70 -5.13 3.56 17.80
C ILE A 70 -6.53 2.95 17.67
N VAL A 71 -6.93 2.70 16.42
CA VAL A 71 -8.20 2.09 16.05
C VAL A 71 -7.91 0.77 15.35
N ASP A 72 -7.90 -0.32 16.08
CA ASP A 72 -7.36 -1.61 15.67
C ASP A 72 -8.44 -2.51 15.05
N ALA A 73 -8.25 -2.86 13.78
CA ALA A 73 -9.04 -3.88 13.13
C ALA A 73 -8.43 -5.28 13.32
N GLN A 74 -7.11 -5.35 13.55
CA GLN A 74 -6.38 -6.60 13.78
C GLN A 74 -4.98 -6.36 14.35
N CYS A 75 -4.67 -6.94 15.50
CA CYS A 75 -3.31 -6.96 16.05
C CYS A 75 -2.42 -7.90 15.25
N PHE A 76 -1.26 -7.41 14.77
CA PHE A 76 -0.31 -8.20 13.98
C PHE A 76 0.92 -8.68 14.76
N ASP A 77 1.13 -8.19 15.98
CA ASP A 77 2.23 -8.64 16.85
C ASP A 77 1.87 -8.60 18.34
N GLN A 78 2.74 -9.20 19.15
CA GLN A 78 2.53 -9.31 20.60
C GLN A 78 2.45 -7.94 21.29
N THR A 79 3.16 -6.93 20.78
CA THR A 79 3.13 -5.57 21.34
C THR A 79 1.75 -4.92 21.13
N ALA A 80 1.16 -5.10 19.94
CA ALA A 80 -0.19 -4.63 19.67
C ALA A 80 -1.23 -5.34 20.56
N ILE A 81 -1.11 -6.68 20.75
CA ILE A 81 -1.98 -7.46 21.64
C ILE A 81 -1.88 -6.98 23.09
N GLN A 82 -0.68 -6.64 23.55
CA GLN A 82 -0.50 -6.11 24.89
C GLN A 82 -1.09 -4.69 25.01
N SER A 83 -0.81 -3.83 24.03
CA SER A 83 -1.28 -2.45 24.01
C SER A 83 -2.81 -2.37 24.02
N ILE A 84 -3.53 -3.17 23.21
CA ILE A 84 -5.01 -3.15 23.21
C ILE A 84 -5.64 -3.56 24.55
N ARG A 85 -4.89 -4.28 25.38
CA ARG A 85 -5.32 -4.70 26.72
C ARG A 85 -5.03 -3.65 27.80
N GLU A 86 -3.97 -2.86 27.62
CA GLU A 86 -3.41 -2.01 28.67
C GLU A 86 -3.56 -0.51 28.39
N ASP A 87 -3.57 -0.11 27.11
CA ASP A 87 -3.62 1.29 26.72
C ASP A 87 -5.07 1.78 26.49
N PRO A 88 -5.57 2.72 27.29
CA PRO A 88 -6.94 3.21 27.14
C PRO A 88 -7.19 4.00 25.84
N GLN A 89 -6.16 4.32 25.07
CA GLN A 89 -6.26 4.97 23.76
C GLN A 89 -6.16 3.97 22.60
N HIS A 90 -6.12 2.66 22.85
CA HIS A 90 -6.09 1.60 21.84
C HIS A 90 -7.44 0.87 21.85
N TYR A 91 -8.21 1.01 20.77
CA TYR A 91 -9.57 0.49 20.68
C TYR A 91 -9.69 -0.53 19.56
N GLU A 92 -10.35 -1.65 19.84
CA GLU A 92 -10.77 -2.62 18.83
C GLU A 92 -12.02 -2.10 18.09
N ILE A 93 -12.06 -2.31 16.78
CA ILE A 93 -13.21 -2.02 15.92
C ILE A 93 -13.58 -3.21 15.05
N SER A 94 -14.84 -3.26 14.63
CA SER A 94 -15.30 -4.25 13.66
C SER A 94 -14.81 -3.91 12.24
N THR A 95 -14.78 -4.92 11.36
CA THR A 95 -14.52 -4.72 9.93
C THR A 95 -15.52 -3.78 9.27
N SER A 96 -16.76 -3.72 9.79
CA SER A 96 -17.76 -2.78 9.31
C SER A 96 -17.43 -1.32 9.66
N GLU A 97 -16.92 -1.07 10.86
CA GLU A 97 -16.44 0.26 11.25
C GLU A 97 -15.15 0.62 10.53
N TYR A 98 -14.32 -0.38 10.23
CA TYR A 98 -13.08 -0.20 9.51
C TYR A 98 -13.32 0.27 8.07
N ALA A 99 -13.99 -0.53 7.24
CA ALA A 99 -13.95 -0.35 5.78
C ALA A 99 -15.25 -0.68 5.04
N ASN A 100 -16.37 -1.02 5.71
CA ASN A 100 -17.60 -1.38 5.02
C ASN A 100 -18.11 -0.24 4.14
N PRO A 101 -18.25 -0.43 2.81
CA PRO A 101 -18.71 0.61 1.88
C PRO A 101 -20.12 1.11 2.17
N LEU A 102 -20.97 0.28 2.79
CA LEU A 102 -22.34 0.66 3.19
C LEU A 102 -22.38 1.42 4.51
N ASN A 103 -21.26 1.47 5.26
CA ASN A 103 -21.16 2.24 6.50
C ASN A 103 -20.55 3.62 6.21
N LYS A 104 -21.39 4.65 6.15
CA LYS A 104 -20.92 6.04 5.94
C LYS A 104 -19.95 6.53 7.01
N GLY A 105 -19.98 5.93 8.20
CA GLY A 105 -19.09 6.22 9.32
C GLY A 105 -17.78 5.43 9.31
N ALA A 106 -17.55 4.56 8.32
CA ALA A 106 -16.32 3.77 8.26
C ALA A 106 -15.07 4.66 8.30
N PHE A 107 -14.10 4.25 9.12
CA PHE A 107 -12.90 5.05 9.39
C PHE A 107 -12.05 5.31 8.14
N VAL A 108 -12.02 4.38 7.18
CA VAL A 108 -11.28 4.57 5.92
C VAL A 108 -11.71 5.83 5.17
N ASN A 109 -12.96 6.27 5.32
CA ASN A 109 -13.46 7.49 4.68
C ASN A 109 -12.91 8.79 5.32
N LYS A 110 -12.13 8.67 6.40
CA LYS A 110 -11.49 9.79 7.11
C LYS A 110 -9.97 9.70 7.11
N LEU A 111 -9.41 8.77 6.35
CA LEU A 111 -7.96 8.64 6.24
C LEU A 111 -7.34 9.78 5.43
N ASP A 112 -6.28 10.38 5.98
CA ASP A 112 -5.44 11.29 5.22
C ASP A 112 -4.38 10.51 4.42
N PHE A 113 -3.78 9.49 5.01
CA PHE A 113 -2.76 8.67 4.35
C PHE A 113 -2.98 7.18 4.54
N VAL A 114 -2.71 6.42 3.49
CA VAL A 114 -2.48 4.98 3.59
C VAL A 114 -1.17 4.60 2.91
N ILE A 115 -0.38 3.76 3.59
CA ILE A 115 0.88 3.21 3.07
C ILE A 115 0.66 1.73 2.82
N LEU A 116 0.77 1.31 1.58
CA LEU A 116 0.45 -0.03 1.11
C LEU A 116 1.65 -0.67 0.41
N GLY A 117 1.66 -1.98 0.32
CA GLY A 117 2.61 -2.73 -0.49
C GLY A 117 2.03 -3.13 -1.85
N ALA A 118 2.87 -3.67 -2.73
CA ALA A 118 2.45 -4.27 -3.99
C ALA A 118 3.26 -5.53 -4.29
N LEU A 119 2.64 -6.52 -4.92
CA LEU A 119 3.32 -7.56 -5.67
C LEU A 119 3.70 -7.04 -7.07
N GLU A 120 2.77 -6.37 -7.71
CA GLU A 120 2.96 -5.68 -8.99
C GLU A 120 2.19 -4.38 -9.01
N ILE A 121 2.68 -3.43 -9.77
CA ILE A 121 1.97 -2.20 -10.15
C ILE A 121 2.24 -1.94 -11.64
N ASP A 122 1.21 -1.59 -12.40
CA ASP A 122 1.40 -1.28 -13.82
C ASP A 122 1.51 0.21 -14.12
N THR A 123 1.75 0.52 -15.39
CA THR A 123 1.92 1.90 -15.85
C THR A 123 0.65 2.76 -15.72
N ASP A 124 -0.51 2.13 -15.54
CA ASP A 124 -1.77 2.80 -15.22
C ASP A 124 -2.03 2.89 -13.72
N PHE A 125 -1.02 2.54 -12.89
CA PHE A 125 -1.08 2.49 -11.42
C PHE A 125 -2.02 1.42 -10.84
N ASN A 126 -2.54 0.47 -11.65
CA ASN A 126 -3.28 -0.66 -11.10
C ASN A 126 -2.34 -1.54 -10.24
N VAL A 127 -2.84 -2.01 -9.10
CA VAL A 127 -2.03 -2.78 -8.15
C VAL A 127 -2.55 -4.19 -8.00
N ASN A 128 -1.60 -5.14 -8.02
CA ASN A 128 -1.80 -6.55 -7.69
C ASN A 128 -1.14 -6.87 -6.35
N VAL A 129 -1.91 -7.43 -5.42
CA VAL A 129 -1.44 -7.97 -4.13
C VAL A 129 -1.87 -9.41 -3.91
N THR A 130 -2.52 -10.03 -4.88
CA THR A 130 -3.23 -11.31 -4.74
C THR A 130 -2.54 -12.44 -5.49
N THR A 131 -2.20 -12.24 -6.76
CA THR A 131 -1.51 -13.25 -7.56
C THR A 131 -0.04 -12.92 -7.72
N GLY A 132 0.81 -13.94 -7.83
CA GLY A 132 2.21 -13.75 -8.26
C GLY A 132 2.29 -13.44 -9.75
N SER A 133 3.49 -13.08 -10.23
CA SER A 133 3.78 -12.88 -11.65
C SER A 133 3.66 -14.15 -12.49
N ASP A 134 3.42 -15.29 -11.85
CA ASP A 134 3.11 -16.60 -12.44
C ASP A 134 1.59 -16.90 -12.45
N GLY A 135 0.75 -15.96 -12.03
CA GLY A 135 -0.70 -16.11 -11.94
C GLY A 135 -1.19 -16.92 -10.74
N VAL A 136 -0.29 -17.47 -9.93
CA VAL A 136 -0.66 -18.29 -8.77
C VAL A 136 -1.14 -17.40 -7.61
N LEU A 137 -2.28 -17.76 -7.02
CA LEU A 137 -2.84 -17.09 -5.85
C LEU A 137 -1.87 -17.18 -4.66
N ARG A 138 -1.46 -16.03 -4.12
CA ARG A 138 -0.46 -15.93 -3.05
C ARG A 138 -0.98 -15.28 -1.78
N GLY A 139 -2.06 -14.52 -1.88
CA GLY A 139 -2.61 -13.78 -0.77
C GLY A 139 -4.01 -13.24 -1.03
N ALA A 140 -4.47 -12.45 -0.09
CA ALA A 140 -5.76 -11.76 -0.17
C ALA A 140 -5.55 -10.24 -0.08
N PRO A 141 -6.44 -9.44 -0.67
CA PRO A 141 -6.31 -7.98 -0.66
C PRO A 141 -6.48 -7.36 0.73
N GLY A 142 -7.25 -8.00 1.62
CA GLY A 142 -7.65 -7.38 2.89
C GLY A 142 -8.30 -6.02 2.65
N GLY A 143 -7.92 -5.03 3.42
CA GLY A 143 -8.40 -3.65 3.26
C GLY A 143 -7.65 -2.80 2.24
N HIS A 144 -6.80 -3.39 1.39
CA HIS A 144 -5.96 -2.63 0.44
C HIS A 144 -6.79 -1.73 -0.50
N PRO A 145 -7.77 -2.24 -1.28
CA PRO A 145 -8.57 -1.40 -2.17
C PRO A 145 -9.44 -0.42 -1.40
N ASP A 146 -10.03 -0.83 -0.27
CA ASP A 146 -10.91 0.02 0.52
C ASP A 146 -10.20 1.24 1.10
N THR A 147 -9.00 1.03 1.61
CA THR A 147 -8.21 2.12 2.21
C THR A 147 -7.60 3.04 1.17
N ALA A 148 -7.21 2.50 0.01
CA ALA A 148 -6.77 3.30 -1.12
C ALA A 148 -7.89 4.23 -1.60
N ALA A 149 -9.09 3.68 -1.85
CA ALA A 149 -10.25 4.45 -2.31
C ALA A 149 -10.75 5.46 -1.26
N GLY A 150 -10.62 5.15 0.03
CA GLY A 150 -11.15 6.00 1.12
C GLY A 150 -10.23 7.14 1.55
N CYS A 151 -8.91 7.06 1.31
CA CYS A 151 -7.94 8.03 1.81
C CYS A 151 -7.76 9.23 0.88
N ARG A 152 -7.09 10.28 1.40
CA ARG A 152 -6.73 11.47 0.62
C ARG A 152 -5.46 11.28 -0.20
N CYS A 153 -4.55 10.44 0.29
CA CYS A 153 -3.28 10.14 -0.37
C CYS A 153 -2.89 8.69 -0.11
N SER A 154 -2.93 7.89 -1.15
CA SER A 154 -2.51 6.48 -1.15
C SER A 154 -1.08 6.36 -1.67
N ILE A 155 -0.23 5.67 -0.91
CA ILE A 155 1.19 5.51 -1.21
C ILE A 155 1.52 4.02 -1.28
N ILE A 156 1.94 3.56 -2.43
CA ILE A 156 2.55 2.23 -2.59
C ILE A 156 4.03 2.34 -2.25
N VAL A 157 4.53 1.47 -1.38
CA VAL A 157 5.96 1.33 -1.08
C VAL A 157 6.40 -0.08 -1.40
N ALA A 158 7.20 -0.24 -2.43
CA ALA A 158 7.69 -1.53 -2.86
C ALA A 158 9.08 -1.41 -3.52
N PRO A 159 9.99 -2.39 -3.34
CA PRO A 159 11.23 -2.39 -4.10
C PRO A 159 10.94 -2.52 -5.59
N LEU A 160 11.75 -1.89 -6.44
CA LEU A 160 11.56 -1.95 -7.88
C LEU A 160 11.67 -3.39 -8.41
N ILE A 161 12.50 -4.20 -7.76
CA ILE A 161 12.78 -5.59 -8.11
C ILE A 161 12.75 -6.46 -6.85
N ARG A 162 12.11 -7.62 -6.95
CA ARG A 162 12.08 -8.64 -5.89
C ARG A 162 12.75 -9.92 -6.42
N GLY A 163 14.01 -10.14 -6.03
CA GLY A 163 14.81 -11.20 -6.61
C GLY A 163 15.03 -10.98 -8.10
N ARG A 164 14.34 -11.75 -8.95
CA ARG A 164 14.37 -11.62 -10.41
C ARG A 164 13.02 -11.22 -11.02
N ILE A 165 12.13 -10.67 -10.21
CA ILE A 165 10.78 -10.31 -10.60
C ILE A 165 10.65 -8.79 -10.55
N PRO A 166 10.26 -8.12 -11.66
CA PRO A 166 9.97 -6.69 -11.66
C PRO A 166 8.70 -6.41 -10.86
N THR A 167 8.70 -5.33 -10.09
CA THR A 167 7.48 -4.86 -9.41
C THR A 167 6.65 -3.97 -10.32
N VAL A 168 7.32 -3.14 -11.15
CA VAL A 168 6.61 -2.30 -12.13
C VAL A 168 6.57 -3.04 -13.47
N VAL A 169 5.35 -3.20 -14.01
CA VAL A 169 5.07 -3.99 -15.22
C VAL A 169 4.22 -3.20 -16.21
N ASP A 170 4.10 -3.69 -17.45
CA ASP A 170 3.20 -3.08 -18.46
C ASP A 170 1.73 -3.19 -18.05
N ARG A 171 1.34 -4.36 -17.49
CA ARG A 171 0.01 -4.66 -16.99
C ARG A 171 0.11 -5.68 -15.86
N VAL A 172 -0.59 -5.44 -14.76
CA VAL A 172 -0.68 -6.41 -13.66
C VAL A 172 -1.41 -7.68 -14.07
N VAL A 173 -0.99 -8.81 -13.48
CA VAL A 173 -1.64 -10.11 -13.73
C VAL A 173 -3.09 -10.11 -13.26
N THR A 174 -3.33 -9.49 -12.10
CA THR A 174 -4.68 -9.35 -11.52
C THR A 174 -4.79 -7.94 -10.95
N CYS A 175 -5.75 -7.16 -11.44
CA CYS A 175 -6.04 -5.86 -10.86
C CYS A 175 -6.86 -6.04 -9.57
N VAL A 176 -6.27 -5.65 -8.44
CA VAL A 176 -6.91 -5.71 -7.12
C VAL A 176 -7.34 -4.32 -6.66
N THR A 177 -6.48 -3.34 -6.88
CA THR A 177 -6.77 -1.94 -6.58
C THR A 177 -6.61 -1.13 -7.86
N PRO A 178 -7.68 -0.49 -8.35
CA PRO A 178 -7.62 0.33 -9.56
C PRO A 178 -6.64 1.50 -9.41
N GLY A 179 -5.97 1.84 -10.51
CA GLY A 179 -5.00 2.92 -10.53
C GLY A 179 -5.59 4.31 -10.23
N GLU A 180 -6.89 4.45 -10.34
CA GLU A 180 -7.56 5.69 -9.93
C GLU A 180 -7.53 5.94 -8.42
N ASP A 181 -7.34 4.90 -7.63
CA ASP A 181 -7.23 4.95 -6.18
C ASP A 181 -5.77 5.01 -5.69
N ILE A 182 -4.79 4.99 -6.59
CA ILE A 182 -3.36 5.00 -6.25
C ILE A 182 -2.73 6.31 -6.69
N ASP A 183 -2.12 7.02 -5.73
CA ASP A 183 -1.57 8.34 -5.95
C ASP A 183 -0.05 8.36 -6.20
N VAL A 184 0.69 7.58 -5.42
CA VAL A 184 2.16 7.62 -5.42
C VAL A 184 2.74 6.21 -5.30
N LEU A 185 3.79 5.94 -6.08
CA LEU A 185 4.65 4.77 -5.92
C LEU A 185 6.04 5.23 -5.44
N VAL A 186 6.51 4.67 -4.34
CA VAL A 186 7.85 4.89 -3.80
C VAL A 186 8.67 3.61 -3.93
N THR A 187 9.75 3.68 -4.69
CA THR A 187 10.69 2.59 -4.88
C THR A 187 12.09 2.96 -4.38
N ASP A 188 13.02 2.02 -4.43
CA ASP A 188 14.45 2.26 -4.21
C ASP A 188 15.15 2.98 -5.37
N TYR A 189 14.46 3.17 -6.51
CA TYR A 189 14.97 3.88 -7.69
C TYR A 189 14.34 5.25 -7.90
N GLY A 190 13.29 5.61 -7.18
CA GLY A 190 12.64 6.90 -7.28
C GLY A 190 11.16 6.86 -6.90
N ILE A 191 10.51 8.00 -7.09
CA ILE A 191 9.10 8.23 -6.71
C ILE A 191 8.31 8.57 -7.96
N ALA A 192 7.32 7.74 -8.29
CA ALA A 192 6.37 8.03 -9.36
C ALA A 192 5.05 8.55 -8.78
N VAL A 193 4.54 9.62 -9.36
CA VAL A 193 3.25 10.23 -9.00
C VAL A 193 2.26 9.94 -10.12
N ASN A 194 1.07 9.46 -9.75
CA ASN A 194 0.00 9.26 -10.72
C ASN A 194 -0.30 10.58 -11.46
N PRO A 195 -0.26 10.61 -12.79
CA PRO A 195 -0.47 11.83 -13.59
C PRO A 195 -1.80 12.56 -13.31
N ARG A 196 -2.78 11.85 -12.75
CA ARG A 196 -4.07 12.43 -12.33
C ARG A 196 -3.92 13.38 -11.13
N ARG A 197 -2.88 13.20 -10.29
CA ARG A 197 -2.60 13.96 -9.07
C ARG A 197 -1.60 15.08 -9.34
N LYS A 198 -2.02 16.06 -10.12
CA LYS A 198 -1.20 17.24 -10.46
C LYS A 198 -0.81 18.08 -9.23
N ASP A 199 -1.67 18.08 -8.22
CA ASP A 199 -1.43 18.70 -6.91
C ASP A 199 -0.24 18.03 -6.20
N LEU A 200 -0.24 16.72 -6.04
CA LEU A 200 0.87 15.97 -5.44
C LEU A 200 2.15 16.16 -6.24
N LEU A 201 2.07 16.05 -7.56
CA LEU A 201 3.25 16.23 -8.42
C LEU A 201 3.92 17.59 -8.19
N GLN A 202 3.13 18.66 -8.03
CA GLN A 202 3.66 19.99 -7.75
C GLN A 202 4.32 20.06 -6.37
N TRP A 203 3.64 19.59 -5.31
CA TRP A 203 4.18 19.61 -3.95
C TRP A 203 5.47 18.81 -3.81
N LEU A 204 5.54 17.64 -4.44
CA LEU A 204 6.74 16.81 -4.38
C LEU A 204 7.91 17.38 -5.18
N ARG A 205 7.64 18.10 -6.28
CA ARG A 205 8.64 18.87 -7.03
C ARG A 205 9.19 20.03 -6.18
N ASP A 206 8.32 20.79 -5.52
CA ASP A 206 8.71 21.90 -4.67
C ASP A 206 9.56 21.44 -3.49
N ALA A 207 9.26 20.24 -2.98
CA ALA A 207 10.05 19.57 -1.95
C ALA A 207 11.34 18.91 -2.49
N LYS A 208 11.63 19.01 -3.79
CA LYS A 208 12.82 18.46 -4.47
C LYS A 208 13.02 16.97 -4.23
N LEU A 209 11.93 16.21 -4.26
CA LEU A 209 12.00 14.75 -4.15
C LEU A 209 12.48 14.13 -5.48
N PRO A 210 13.09 12.92 -5.45
CA PRO A 210 13.62 12.26 -6.63
C PRO A 210 12.49 11.66 -7.48
N LEU A 211 11.82 12.52 -8.27
CA LEU A 211 10.68 12.11 -9.10
C LEU A 211 11.16 11.47 -10.41
N ILE A 212 10.46 10.43 -10.79
CA ILE A 212 10.66 9.64 -12.00
C ILE A 212 9.27 9.21 -12.52
N THR A 213 9.12 8.95 -13.81
CA THR A 213 7.85 8.40 -14.32
C THR A 213 7.74 6.91 -14.04
N ILE A 214 6.51 6.40 -14.00
CA ILE A 214 6.30 4.97 -13.77
C ILE A 214 6.79 4.13 -14.96
N GLU A 215 6.73 4.69 -16.17
CA GLU A 215 7.26 4.09 -17.38
C GLU A 215 8.79 3.95 -17.32
N GLU A 216 9.49 4.98 -16.83
CA GLU A 216 10.94 4.91 -16.63
C GLU A 216 11.31 3.87 -15.57
N LEU A 217 10.53 3.75 -14.48
CA LEU A 217 10.72 2.69 -13.47
C LEU A 217 10.55 1.29 -14.08
N ARG A 218 9.50 1.08 -14.90
CA ARG A 218 9.31 -0.18 -15.62
C ARG A 218 10.50 -0.49 -16.54
N ASP A 219 10.97 0.49 -17.30
CA ASP A 219 12.06 0.29 -18.26
C ASP A 219 13.37 -0.04 -17.53
N ILE A 220 13.65 0.59 -16.39
CA ILE A 220 14.76 0.24 -15.52
C ILE A 220 14.61 -1.21 -15.02
N ALA A 221 13.45 -1.59 -14.49
CA ALA A 221 13.20 -2.93 -14.01
C ALA A 221 13.44 -3.97 -15.12
N TYR A 222 12.88 -3.76 -16.30
CA TYR A 222 13.04 -4.67 -17.44
C TYR A 222 14.47 -4.73 -17.96
N SER A 223 15.24 -3.65 -17.89
CA SER A 223 16.65 -3.64 -18.25
C SER A 223 17.51 -4.54 -17.36
N ILE A 224 17.09 -4.74 -16.09
CA ILE A 224 17.84 -5.50 -15.09
C ILE A 224 17.40 -6.97 -15.07
N VAL A 225 16.10 -7.25 -15.08
CA VAL A 225 15.57 -8.61 -14.85
C VAL A 225 14.84 -9.20 -16.07
N GLY A 226 14.65 -8.42 -17.13
CA GLY A 226 13.86 -8.80 -18.30
C GLY A 226 12.35 -8.57 -18.09
N ARG A 227 11.60 -8.75 -19.17
CA ARG A 227 10.13 -8.77 -19.13
C ARG A 227 9.66 -10.10 -18.53
N PRO A 228 8.56 -10.12 -17.75
CA PRO A 228 7.92 -11.37 -17.34
C PRO A 228 7.49 -12.20 -18.56
N ASP A 229 7.63 -13.50 -18.46
CA ASP A 229 7.10 -14.41 -19.47
C ASP A 229 5.57 -14.36 -19.46
N PRO A 230 4.91 -14.49 -20.64
CA PRO A 230 3.47 -14.58 -20.72
C PRO A 230 2.93 -15.78 -19.92
N ILE A 231 1.82 -15.59 -19.23
CA ILE A 231 1.14 -16.65 -18.48
C ILE A 231 0.09 -17.30 -19.40
N GLU A 232 0.07 -18.63 -19.45
CA GLU A 232 -0.99 -19.39 -20.10
C GLU A 232 -2.11 -19.64 -19.09
N PHE A 233 -3.25 -19.03 -19.35
CA PHE A 233 -4.47 -19.20 -18.53
C PHE A 233 -5.44 -20.14 -19.22
N HIS A 234 -6.16 -20.91 -18.41
CA HIS A 234 -7.42 -21.54 -18.81
C HIS A 234 -8.55 -20.52 -18.87
N ASP A 235 -9.65 -20.86 -19.55
CA ASP A 235 -10.87 -20.04 -19.57
C ASP A 235 -11.61 -20.08 -18.22
N ASP A 236 -11.26 -21.02 -17.33
CA ASP A 236 -11.90 -21.17 -16.04
C ASP A 236 -11.61 -19.98 -15.11
N VAL A 237 -12.66 -19.27 -14.71
CA VAL A 237 -12.63 -18.27 -13.66
C VAL A 237 -12.74 -18.96 -12.30
N VAL A 238 -11.72 -18.78 -11.44
CA VAL A 238 -11.67 -19.37 -10.10
C VAL A 238 -11.90 -18.36 -8.98
N GLY A 239 -11.92 -17.06 -9.30
CA GLY A 239 -12.19 -15.98 -8.36
C GLY A 239 -12.60 -14.71 -9.08
N ILE A 240 -13.28 -13.84 -8.35
CA ILE A 240 -13.72 -12.52 -8.82
C ILE A 240 -13.13 -11.47 -7.88
N ILE A 241 -12.61 -10.39 -8.43
CA ILE A 241 -12.20 -9.21 -7.69
C ILE A 241 -13.33 -8.18 -7.79
N GLU A 242 -13.97 -7.93 -6.67
CA GLU A 242 -15.11 -7.01 -6.56
C GLU A 242 -14.67 -5.68 -5.95
N ALA A 243 -15.12 -4.57 -6.52
CA ALA A 243 -14.93 -3.23 -5.99
C ALA A 243 -15.91 -2.91 -4.86
N ARG A 244 -15.66 -1.80 -4.15
CA ARG A 244 -16.50 -1.30 -3.04
C ARG A 244 -17.96 -1.03 -3.44
N ASP A 245 -18.24 -0.71 -4.70
CA ASP A 245 -19.58 -0.45 -5.23
C ASP A 245 -20.30 -1.71 -5.76
N GLY A 246 -19.65 -2.88 -5.64
CA GLY A 246 -20.16 -4.16 -6.12
C GLY A 246 -19.86 -4.42 -7.60
N SER A 247 -19.16 -3.53 -8.30
CA SER A 247 -18.70 -3.80 -9.66
C SER A 247 -17.53 -4.79 -9.68
N ILE A 248 -17.39 -5.51 -10.80
CA ILE A 248 -16.26 -6.46 -10.98
C ILE A 248 -15.09 -5.68 -11.55
N ILE A 249 -13.97 -5.65 -10.82
CA ILE A 249 -12.70 -5.06 -11.27
C ILE A 249 -11.96 -6.01 -12.20
N ASP A 250 -11.82 -7.28 -11.78
CA ASP A 250 -11.05 -8.29 -12.51
C ASP A 250 -11.47 -9.70 -12.10
N VAL A 251 -10.84 -10.71 -12.71
CA VAL A 251 -11.05 -12.11 -12.41
C VAL A 251 -9.71 -12.83 -12.21
N VAL A 252 -9.71 -13.80 -11.31
CA VAL A 252 -8.60 -14.75 -11.17
C VAL A 252 -8.91 -15.98 -12.01
N ARG A 253 -8.02 -16.31 -12.95
CA ARG A 253 -8.17 -17.46 -13.83
C ARG A 253 -7.28 -18.61 -13.37
N ARG A 254 -7.69 -19.84 -13.69
CA ARG A 254 -6.80 -20.99 -13.51
C ARG A 254 -5.59 -20.85 -14.42
N VAL A 255 -4.39 -21.06 -13.86
CA VAL A 255 -3.15 -21.14 -14.62
C VAL A 255 -2.83 -22.58 -14.98
N GLU A 256 -2.23 -22.78 -16.15
CA GLU A 256 -1.63 -24.06 -16.50
C GLU A 256 -0.46 -24.37 -15.53
N PRO A 257 -0.38 -25.59 -14.99
CA PRO A 257 0.78 -25.99 -14.21
C PRO A 257 2.04 -25.81 -15.05
N GLN A 258 2.96 -24.96 -14.61
CA GLN A 258 4.26 -24.85 -15.25
C GLN A 258 4.90 -26.25 -15.23
N LYS A 259 5.30 -26.75 -16.42
CA LYS A 259 6.04 -28.01 -16.50
C LYS A 259 7.26 -27.87 -15.59
N PRO A 260 7.51 -28.85 -14.69
CA PRO A 260 8.70 -28.80 -13.86
C PRO A 260 9.91 -28.65 -14.78
N LEU A 261 10.77 -27.66 -14.46
CA LEU A 261 12.05 -27.54 -15.13
C LEU A 261 12.75 -28.89 -15.01
N HIS A 262 12.86 -29.59 -16.13
CA HIS A 262 13.70 -30.78 -16.19
C HIS A 262 15.15 -30.29 -16.01
N TRP A 263 15.66 -30.41 -14.79
CA TRP A 263 17.08 -30.24 -14.56
C TRP A 263 17.75 -31.29 -15.44
N ILE A 264 18.45 -30.82 -16.50
CA ILE A 264 19.34 -31.66 -17.26
C ILE A 264 20.46 -32.02 -16.29
N VAL A 265 20.47 -33.28 -15.89
CA VAL A 265 21.55 -33.91 -15.11
C VAL A 265 22.78 -34.06 -15.98
#